data_e9622a39708c4f8cab280ef5f1bd5fba
#
_entry.id   e9622a39708c4f8cab280ef5f1bd5fba
#
_cell.length_a   1.000
_cell.length_b   1.000
_cell.length_c   1.000
_cell.angle_alpha   90.00
_cell.angle_beta   90.00
_cell.angle_gamma   90.00
#
_symmetry.space_group_name_H-M   'P 1'
#
loop_
_entity.id
_entity.type
_entity.pdbx_description
1 polymer ?
#
loop_
_entity_poly.entity_id
_entity_poly.type
_entity_poly.pdbx_seq_one_letter_code
_entity_poly.pdbx_strand_id
1 'polypeptide(L)'
;MVLELVGGPYLDEDIRTVGVLGRVVLVGLLAGARTEIDLSGILRKRIRVLGTVLRARPLEEKIAAMRSFEAHVVPLLERGLIEPVIDTVMDLDAAAAAHERMASNVGFGKIILRV
;
A
#
# COMPACT_ATOMS: atom_id res chain seq x y z
N MET A 1 -12.64 6.57 2.39
CA MET A 1 -11.42 6.54 1.58
C MET A 1 -10.98 5.10 1.44
N VAL A 2 -10.53 4.70 0.26
CA VAL A 2 -9.93 3.39 -0.01
C VAL A 2 -8.47 3.62 -0.39
N LEU A 3 -7.56 2.81 0.14
CA LEU A 3 -6.17 2.69 -0.31
C LEU A 3 -6.06 1.40 -1.11
N GLU A 4 -5.91 1.53 -2.42
CA GLU A 4 -5.90 0.40 -3.32
C GLU A 4 -4.46 -0.01 -3.64
N LEU A 5 -4.09 -1.21 -3.20
CA LEU A 5 -2.75 -1.79 -3.34
C LEU A 5 -2.68 -2.88 -4.41
N VAL A 6 -3.84 -3.43 -4.79
CA VAL A 6 -3.94 -4.64 -5.62
C VAL A 6 -4.18 -4.27 -7.08
N GLY A 7 -5.04 -3.28 -7.34
CA GLY A 7 -5.38 -2.85 -8.70
C GLY A 7 -6.20 -3.89 -9.47
N GLY A 8 -6.11 -3.85 -10.82
CA GLY A 8 -6.88 -4.77 -11.65
C GLY A 8 -8.38 -4.70 -11.36
N PRO A 9 -9.07 -5.83 -11.20
CA PRO A 9 -10.53 -5.87 -11.01
C PRO A 9 -11.00 -5.26 -9.66
N TYR A 10 -10.11 -5.10 -8.68
CA TYR A 10 -10.46 -4.52 -7.38
C TYR A 10 -10.93 -3.06 -7.47
N LEU A 11 -10.50 -2.31 -8.49
CA LEU A 11 -10.94 -0.92 -8.67
C LEU A 11 -12.46 -0.80 -8.84
N ASP A 12 -13.12 -1.75 -9.49
CA ASP A 12 -14.57 -1.74 -9.64
C ASP A 12 -15.27 -1.94 -8.27
N GLU A 13 -14.77 -2.85 -7.45
CA GLU A 13 -15.27 -3.07 -6.10
C GLU A 13 -15.03 -1.86 -5.20
N ASP A 14 -13.91 -1.18 -5.34
CA ASP A 14 -13.62 0.06 -4.62
C ASP A 14 -14.62 1.17 -4.95
N ILE A 15 -14.94 1.33 -6.24
CA ILE A 15 -15.93 2.30 -6.71
C ILE A 15 -17.31 1.99 -6.14
N ARG A 16 -17.67 0.71 -6.02
CA ARG A 16 -18.92 0.26 -5.41
C ARG A 16 -18.95 0.50 -3.90
N THR A 17 -17.84 0.29 -3.22
CA THR A 17 -17.72 0.34 -1.75
C THR A 17 -17.56 1.77 -1.23
N VAL A 18 -16.78 2.60 -1.92
CA VAL A 18 -16.51 3.96 -1.46
C VAL A 18 -17.79 4.82 -1.42
N GLY A 19 -17.93 5.61 -0.37
CA GLY A 19 -19.09 6.51 -0.20
C GLY A 19 -19.09 7.71 -1.14
N VAL A 20 -20.18 8.47 -1.11
CA VAL A 20 -20.35 9.73 -1.87
C VAL A 20 -19.23 10.71 -1.49
N LEU A 21 -18.67 11.41 -2.48
CA LEU A 21 -17.50 12.31 -2.36
C LEU A 21 -16.23 11.60 -1.85
N GLY A 22 -16.22 10.27 -1.87
CA GLY A 22 -15.11 9.48 -1.41
C GLY A 22 -13.87 9.57 -2.30
N ARG A 23 -12.78 8.95 -1.82
CA ARG A 23 -11.50 8.90 -2.54
C ARG A 23 -11.02 7.47 -2.61
N VAL A 24 -10.59 7.05 -3.80
CA VAL A 24 -9.82 5.83 -4.04
C VAL A 24 -8.40 6.27 -4.40
N VAL A 25 -7.42 5.82 -3.65
CA VAL A 25 -6.00 6.15 -3.86
C VAL A 25 -5.27 4.89 -4.32
N LEU A 26 -4.88 4.87 -5.58
CA LEU A 26 -4.12 3.78 -6.20
C LEU A 26 -2.65 3.88 -5.76
N VAL A 27 -2.19 2.90 -5.00
CA VAL A 27 -0.83 2.80 -4.45
C VAL A 27 -0.05 1.67 -5.12
N GLY A 28 -0.73 0.60 -5.51
CA GLY A 28 -0.13 -0.59 -6.12
C GLY A 28 -1.03 -1.22 -7.18
N LEU A 29 -0.45 -2.14 -7.96
CA LEU A 29 -1.09 -2.79 -9.09
C LEU A 29 -0.72 -4.29 -9.14
N LEU A 30 -0.79 -4.99 -8.01
CA LEU A 30 -0.37 -6.38 -7.87
C LEU A 30 -1.17 -7.34 -8.77
N ALA A 31 -2.48 -7.08 -8.97
CA ALA A 31 -3.36 -7.87 -9.84
C ALA A 31 -3.39 -7.33 -11.28
N GLY A 32 -2.60 -6.32 -11.60
CA GLY A 32 -2.48 -5.78 -12.95
C GLY A 32 -2.85 -4.30 -13.08
N ALA A 33 -2.43 -3.71 -14.20
CA ALA A 33 -2.57 -2.28 -14.48
C ALA A 33 -3.79 -1.95 -15.34
N ARG A 34 -4.52 -2.95 -15.82
CA ARG A 34 -5.66 -2.76 -16.73
C ARG A 34 -6.91 -3.41 -16.16
N THR A 35 -8.02 -2.69 -16.24
CA THR A 35 -9.33 -3.19 -15.82
C THR A 35 -10.43 -2.43 -16.55
N GLU A 36 -11.62 -3.06 -16.63
CA GLU A 36 -12.86 -2.41 -17.05
C GLU A 36 -13.64 -1.97 -15.82
N ILE A 37 -14.20 -0.76 -15.83
CA ILE A 37 -14.98 -0.20 -14.72
C ILE A 37 -16.28 0.45 -15.22
N ASP A 38 -17.32 0.42 -14.38
CA ASP A 38 -18.52 1.22 -14.57
C ASP A 38 -18.32 2.67 -14.11
N LEU A 39 -18.13 3.58 -15.08
CA LEU A 39 -17.93 5.01 -14.81
C LEU A 39 -19.15 5.65 -14.15
N SER A 40 -20.35 5.06 -14.26
CA SER A 40 -21.56 5.62 -13.66
C SER A 40 -21.48 5.70 -12.13
N GLY A 41 -20.76 4.77 -11.51
CA GLY A 41 -20.48 4.78 -10.06
C GLY A 41 -19.66 6.02 -9.66
N ILE A 42 -18.63 6.36 -10.44
CA ILE A 42 -17.80 7.54 -10.23
C ILE A 42 -18.64 8.82 -10.33
N LEU A 43 -19.47 8.93 -11.38
CA LEU A 43 -20.31 10.09 -11.62
C LEU A 43 -21.36 10.29 -10.51
N ARG A 44 -22.15 9.26 -10.21
CA ARG A 44 -23.23 9.35 -9.22
C ARG A 44 -22.70 9.70 -7.83
N LYS A 45 -21.59 9.11 -7.43
CA LYS A 45 -20.97 9.33 -6.11
C LYS A 45 -20.00 10.49 -6.09
N ARG A 46 -19.66 11.08 -7.24
CA ARG A 46 -18.67 12.17 -7.36
C ARG A 46 -17.32 11.80 -6.72
N ILE A 47 -16.87 10.57 -6.98
CA ILE A 47 -15.65 9.98 -6.43
C ILE A 47 -14.41 10.64 -7.04
N ARG A 48 -13.33 10.70 -6.28
CA ARG A 48 -11.99 11.06 -6.76
C ARG A 48 -11.14 9.79 -6.82
N VAL A 49 -10.63 9.46 -8.00
CA VAL A 49 -9.63 8.41 -8.19
C VAL A 49 -8.28 9.09 -8.35
N LEU A 50 -7.34 8.77 -7.49
CA LEU A 50 -6.04 9.42 -7.40
C LEU A 50 -4.93 8.36 -7.47
N GLY A 51 -3.89 8.61 -8.25
CA GLY A 51 -2.70 7.78 -8.26
C GLY A 51 -1.61 8.34 -7.34
N THR A 52 -0.84 7.47 -6.72
CA THR A 52 0.38 7.85 -5.99
C THR A 52 1.48 6.84 -6.24
N VAL A 53 2.72 7.31 -6.25
CA VAL A 53 3.90 6.47 -6.37
C VAL A 53 5.06 7.15 -5.62
N LEU A 54 5.87 6.38 -4.91
CA LEU A 54 7.05 6.93 -4.24
C LEU A 54 8.31 6.83 -5.13
N ARG A 55 8.47 5.68 -5.83
CA ARG A 55 9.69 5.39 -6.58
C ARG A 55 10.05 6.45 -7.62
N ALA A 56 9.07 6.91 -8.39
CA ALA A 56 9.26 7.86 -9.49
C ALA A 56 9.15 9.35 -9.08
N ARG A 57 8.95 9.64 -7.77
CA ARG A 57 8.87 11.03 -7.31
C ARG A 57 10.24 11.71 -7.36
N PRO A 58 10.29 13.03 -7.59
CA PRO A 58 11.49 13.83 -7.36
C PRO A 58 12.04 13.63 -5.95
N LEU A 59 13.37 13.83 -5.81
CA LEU A 59 14.04 13.59 -4.53
C LEU A 59 13.48 14.48 -3.41
N GLU A 60 13.17 15.72 -3.72
CA GLU A 60 12.63 16.70 -2.78
C GLU A 60 11.29 16.25 -2.19
N GLU A 61 10.42 15.66 -3.03
CA GLU A 61 9.15 15.11 -2.57
C GLU A 61 9.34 13.86 -1.71
N LYS A 62 10.32 13.01 -2.02
CA LYS A 62 10.69 11.86 -1.18
C LYS A 62 11.19 12.32 0.18
N ILE A 63 12.07 13.31 0.21
CA ILE A 63 12.59 13.89 1.46
C ILE A 63 11.44 14.48 2.29
N ALA A 64 10.55 15.24 1.67
CA ALA A 64 9.39 15.81 2.36
C ALA A 64 8.47 14.71 2.94
N ALA A 65 8.21 13.65 2.19
CA ALA A 65 7.42 12.52 2.65
C ALA A 65 8.09 11.80 3.84
N MET A 66 9.40 11.57 3.78
CA MET A 66 10.16 10.93 4.87
C MET A 66 10.19 11.79 6.13
N ARG A 67 10.39 13.09 6.01
CA ARG A 67 10.33 14.02 7.15
C ARG A 67 8.93 14.03 7.79
N SER A 68 7.88 14.00 6.96
CA SER A 68 6.51 13.91 7.47
C SER A 68 6.26 12.59 8.20
N PHE A 69 6.77 11.47 7.68
CA PHE A 69 6.71 10.16 8.33
C PHE A 69 7.45 10.19 9.68
N GLU A 70 8.68 10.68 9.70
CA GLU A 70 9.50 10.82 10.90
C GLU A 70 8.77 11.65 11.98
N ALA A 71 8.21 12.79 11.61
CA ALA A 71 7.55 13.69 12.56
C ALA A 71 6.21 13.15 13.10
N HIS A 72 5.44 12.39 12.30
CA HIS A 72 4.07 12.04 12.66
C HIS A 72 3.85 10.54 12.93
N VAL A 73 4.69 9.67 12.39
CA VAL A 73 4.50 8.22 12.50
C VAL A 73 5.52 7.58 13.44
N VAL A 74 6.80 7.96 13.37
CA VAL A 74 7.84 7.39 14.23
C VAL A 74 7.49 7.50 15.72
N PRO A 75 7.00 8.64 16.24
CA PRO A 75 6.59 8.72 17.65
C PRO A 75 5.44 7.78 18.04
N LEU A 76 4.60 7.38 17.07
CA LEU A 76 3.54 6.41 17.33
C LEU A 76 4.09 4.98 17.43
N LEU A 77 5.10 4.64 16.62
CA LEU A 77 5.83 3.38 16.72
C LEU A 77 6.60 3.28 18.04
N GLU A 78 7.32 4.33 18.42
CA GLU A 78 8.08 4.39 19.69
C GLU A 78 7.20 4.21 20.93
N ARG A 79 5.97 4.71 20.87
CA ARG A 79 4.97 4.58 21.94
C ARG A 79 4.17 3.28 21.89
N GLY A 80 4.44 2.40 20.94
CA GLY A 80 3.69 1.16 20.75
C GLY A 80 2.23 1.36 20.32
N LEU A 81 1.87 2.52 19.80
CA LEU A 81 0.52 2.79 19.27
C LEU A 81 0.33 2.24 17.85
N ILE A 82 1.42 2.02 17.16
CA ILE A 82 1.49 1.30 15.89
C ILE A 82 2.52 0.20 16.08
N GLU A 83 2.10 -1.04 15.91
CA GLU A 83 2.98 -2.20 16.00
C GLU A 83 3.03 -2.91 14.65
N PRO A 84 4.23 -3.09 14.05
CA PRO A 84 4.36 -3.90 12.86
C PRO A 84 4.19 -5.38 13.19
N VAL A 85 3.36 -6.08 12.44
CA VAL A 85 3.26 -7.54 12.55
C VAL A 85 4.51 -8.14 11.90
N ILE A 86 5.31 -8.87 12.67
CA ILE A 86 6.49 -9.60 12.19
C ILE A 86 6.12 -11.06 12.00
N ASP A 87 6.22 -11.54 10.75
CA ASP A 87 6.00 -12.93 10.40
C ASP A 87 7.20 -13.79 10.81
N THR A 88 8.40 -13.36 10.41
CA THR A 88 9.64 -14.08 10.75
C THR A 88 10.85 -13.14 10.66
N VAL A 89 11.90 -13.52 11.39
CA VAL A 89 13.23 -12.89 11.31
C VAL A 89 14.20 -13.93 10.79
N MET A 90 14.95 -13.59 9.75
CA MET A 90 15.94 -14.46 9.10
C MET A 90 17.26 -13.71 9.00
N ASP A 91 18.37 -14.42 8.90
CA ASP A 91 19.65 -13.80 8.62
C ASP A 91 19.73 -13.35 7.14
N LEU A 92 20.53 -12.34 6.83
CA LEU A 92 20.64 -11.78 5.49
C LEU A 92 21.04 -12.85 4.45
N ASP A 93 21.89 -13.80 4.84
CA ASP A 93 22.30 -14.92 3.98
C ASP A 93 21.13 -15.82 3.54
N ALA A 94 20.03 -15.81 4.30
CA ALA A 94 18.81 -16.53 3.97
C ALA A 94 17.83 -15.74 3.10
N ALA A 95 18.26 -14.64 2.46
CA ALA A 95 17.39 -13.77 1.65
C ALA A 95 16.63 -14.53 0.54
N ALA A 96 17.27 -15.54 -0.09
CA ALA A 96 16.59 -16.38 -1.09
C ALA A 96 15.39 -17.12 -0.49
N ALA A 97 15.54 -17.75 0.66
CA ALA A 97 14.45 -18.44 1.36
C ALA A 97 13.37 -17.47 1.84
N ALA A 98 13.75 -16.24 2.22
CA ALA A 98 12.79 -15.19 2.56
C ALA A 98 11.93 -14.78 1.35
N HIS A 99 12.52 -14.68 0.16
CA HIS A 99 11.78 -14.43 -1.08
C HIS A 99 10.84 -15.57 -1.44
N GLU A 100 11.28 -16.82 -1.30
CA GLU A 100 10.43 -18.01 -1.53
C GLU A 100 9.24 -18.04 -0.57
N ARG A 101 9.49 -17.75 0.72
CA ARG A 101 8.41 -17.64 1.72
C ARG A 101 7.41 -16.54 1.35
N MET A 102 7.89 -15.36 0.93
CA MET A 102 7.01 -14.28 0.51
C MET A 102 6.18 -14.68 -0.72
N ALA A 103 6.79 -15.35 -1.71
CA ALA A 103 6.11 -15.78 -2.92
C ALA A 103 5.06 -16.88 -2.66
N SER A 104 5.22 -17.69 -1.62
CA SER A 104 4.27 -18.74 -1.24
C SER A 104 2.97 -18.22 -0.64
N ASN A 105 2.89 -16.95 -0.27
CA ASN A 105 1.74 -16.31 0.39
C ASN A 105 1.26 -17.01 1.68
N VAL A 106 2.11 -17.79 2.33
CA VAL A 106 1.78 -18.51 3.58
C VAL A 106 1.94 -17.61 4.80
N GLY A 107 2.80 -16.58 4.70
CA GLY A 107 3.12 -15.67 5.80
C GLY A 107 2.09 -14.56 6.01
N PHE A 108 2.00 -14.06 7.24
CA PHE A 108 1.24 -12.86 7.58
C PHE A 108 2.12 -11.86 8.32
N GLY A 109 2.37 -10.71 7.74
CA GLY A 109 3.21 -9.66 8.31
C GLY A 109 4.47 -9.41 7.49
N LYS A 110 5.53 -8.95 8.16
CA LYS A 110 6.81 -8.58 7.55
C LYS A 110 7.87 -9.64 7.80
N ILE A 111 8.62 -9.98 6.76
CA ILE A 111 9.85 -10.75 6.88
C ILE A 111 10.99 -9.76 7.12
N ILE A 112 11.72 -9.93 8.22
CA ILE A 112 12.87 -9.10 8.58
C ILE A 112 14.14 -9.86 8.27
N LEU A 113 15.06 -9.22 7.56
CA LEU A 113 16.43 -9.72 7.37
C LEU A 113 17.36 -8.99 8.35
N ARG A 114 18.03 -9.76 9.19
CA ARG A 114 19.00 -9.25 10.16
C ARG A 114 20.38 -9.21 9.49
N VAL A 115 21.04 -8.07 9.53
CA VAL A 115 22.42 -7.83 9.07
C VAL A 115 23.40 -8.18 10.17
#